data_2201b002b8d8d7106ae4424d078d4bbf
#
_entry.id   2201b002b8d8d7106ae4424d078d4bbf
#
_cell.length_a   1.000
_cell.length_b   1.000
_cell.length_c   1.000
_cell.angle_alpha   90.00
_cell.angle_beta   90.00
_cell.angle_gamma   90.00
#
_symmetry.space_group_name_H-M   'P 1'
#
loop_
_entity.id
_entity.type
_entity.pdbx_description
1 polymer ?
#
loop_
_entity_poly.entity_id
_entity_poly.type
_entity_poly.pdbx_seq_one_letter_code
_entity_poly.pdbx_strand_id
1 'polypeptide(L)'
;MDYLFLHRDKRTFTSERQKNLLFRAARIYWEQKFANCEPEKARKVDCELYKYVLYYLEVRQVFLDPKLSLKKLSDMIETNQTYLSNVVNRYFGCHLKELVNTYRVEYAKELLRSGKCLPEELPQRCGFLSRSAFYAAFKKVTGVSPKRYMKYEMRAQHSESINYCLLYT
;
A
#
# COMPACT_ATOMS: atom_id res chain seq x y z
N MET A 1 -9.47 -4.26 7.50
CA MET A 1 -9.58 -2.80 7.28
C MET A 1 -8.25 -2.34 6.73
N ASP A 2 -8.20 -2.05 5.44
CA ASP A 2 -6.95 -1.77 4.73
C ASP A 2 -6.65 -0.29 4.81
N TYR A 3 -5.91 0.11 5.82
CA TYR A 3 -5.51 1.51 6.04
C TYR A 3 -4.61 2.09 4.94
N LEU A 4 -4.02 1.23 4.11
CA LEU A 4 -3.21 1.64 2.96
C LEU A 4 -4.02 2.37 1.89
N PHE A 5 -5.35 2.34 1.98
CA PHE A 5 -6.24 2.85 0.95
C PHE A 5 -7.50 3.49 1.53
N LEU A 6 -7.35 4.16 2.63
CA LEU A 6 -8.38 5.00 3.20
C LEU A 6 -8.78 6.08 2.19
N HIS A 7 -9.90 5.89 1.52
CA HIS A 7 -10.55 6.87 0.65
C HIS A 7 -9.97 7.05 -0.75
N ARG A 8 -10.22 6.07 -1.57
CA ARG A 8 -9.96 6.16 -3.00
C ARG A 8 -11.01 6.80 -3.85
N ASP A 9 -12.09 7.23 -3.30
CA ASP A 9 -12.96 8.14 -4.02
C ASP A 9 -12.22 9.45 -4.18
N LYS A 10 -11.63 9.66 -5.34
CA LYS A 10 -11.15 10.89 -6.02
C LYS A 10 -11.07 12.19 -5.18
N ARG A 11 -11.10 12.13 -3.86
CA ARG A 11 -11.05 13.28 -2.98
C ARG A 11 -9.59 13.66 -2.76
N THR A 12 -9.20 14.76 -3.34
CA THR A 12 -7.99 15.44 -2.96
C THR A 12 -8.06 15.78 -1.48
N PHE A 13 -7.14 15.24 -0.67
CA PHE A 13 -7.00 15.66 0.72
C PHE A 13 -6.56 17.12 0.73
N THR A 14 -7.50 18.02 0.94
CA THR A 14 -7.24 19.46 0.92
C THR A 14 -6.95 20.02 2.31
N SER A 15 -7.33 19.31 3.37
CA SER A 15 -7.20 19.81 4.73
C SER A 15 -6.08 19.10 5.49
N GLU A 16 -5.28 19.88 6.23
CA GLU A 16 -4.22 19.37 7.14
C GLU A 16 -4.79 18.39 8.18
N ARG A 17 -6.02 18.59 8.61
CA ARG A 17 -6.71 17.68 9.55
C ARG A 17 -6.90 16.29 8.94
N GLN A 18 -7.27 16.21 7.66
CA GLN A 18 -7.44 14.93 6.94
C GLN A 18 -6.09 14.22 6.73
N LYS A 19 -5.05 14.98 6.38
CA LYS A 19 -3.68 14.44 6.28
C LYS A 19 -3.21 13.87 7.61
N ASN A 20 -3.44 14.60 8.71
CA ASN A 20 -3.04 14.15 10.04
C ASN A 20 -3.78 12.88 10.49
N LEU A 21 -5.08 12.75 10.15
CA LEU A 21 -5.84 11.53 10.42
C LEU A 21 -5.31 10.33 9.61
N LEU A 22 -4.99 10.56 8.33
CA LEU A 22 -4.40 9.54 7.47
C LEU A 22 -3.05 9.06 8.03
N PHE A 23 -2.16 9.99 8.36
CA PHE A 23 -0.86 9.66 8.95
C PHE A 23 -0.98 8.90 10.27
N ARG A 24 -1.94 9.28 11.11
CA ARG A 24 -2.20 8.59 12.38
C ARG A 24 -2.70 7.16 12.15
N ALA A 25 -3.61 6.97 11.22
CA ALA A 25 -4.14 5.64 10.88
C ALA A 25 -3.06 4.74 10.26
N ALA A 26 -2.29 5.25 9.30
CA ALA A 26 -1.18 4.54 8.69
C ALA A 26 -0.09 4.18 9.71
N ARG A 27 0.21 5.08 10.63
CA ARG A 27 1.15 4.84 11.73
C ARG A 27 0.70 3.68 12.61
N ILE A 28 -0.54 3.68 13.07
CA ILE A 28 -1.11 2.61 13.90
C ILE A 28 -1.02 1.26 13.17
N TYR A 29 -1.36 1.23 11.88
CA TYR A 29 -1.26 0.02 11.06
C TYR A 29 0.17 -0.53 11.04
N TRP A 30 1.16 0.33 10.77
CA TRP A 30 2.56 -0.09 10.68
C TRP A 30 3.15 -0.45 12.04
N GLU A 31 2.80 0.27 13.10
CA GLU A 31 3.19 -0.07 14.48
C GLU A 31 2.65 -1.46 14.88
N GLN A 32 1.41 -1.78 14.56
CA GLN A 32 0.83 -3.10 14.84
C GLN A 32 1.50 -4.22 14.02
N LYS A 33 1.82 -3.95 12.76
CA LYS A 33 2.45 -4.92 11.86
C LYS A 33 3.89 -5.23 12.24
N PHE A 34 4.60 -4.27 12.79
CA PHE A 34 6.01 -4.33 13.14
C PHE A 34 6.28 -4.07 14.62
N ALA A 35 5.36 -4.50 15.49
CA ALA A 35 5.40 -4.29 16.96
C ALA A 35 6.69 -4.77 17.65
N ASN A 36 7.55 -5.53 16.96
CA ASN A 36 8.84 -6.00 17.47
C ASN A 36 10.01 -5.04 17.16
N CYS A 37 9.76 -3.95 16.43
CA CYS A 37 10.78 -2.92 16.22
C CYS A 37 10.62 -1.85 17.30
N GLU A 38 11.42 -1.94 18.37
CA GLU A 38 11.49 -0.88 19.38
C GLU A 38 11.83 0.46 18.69
N PRO A 39 11.01 1.49 18.84
CA PRO A 39 11.33 2.82 18.37
C PRO A 39 12.37 3.41 19.32
N GLU A 40 13.64 3.11 19.09
CA GLU A 40 14.71 3.91 19.66
C GLU A 40 14.41 5.38 19.34
N LYS A 41 14.44 6.25 20.33
CA LYS A 41 13.99 7.65 20.35
C LYS A 41 14.07 8.32 18.97
N ALA A 42 12.95 8.28 18.25
CA ALA A 42 12.86 8.85 16.91
C ALA A 42 13.16 10.34 16.98
N ARG A 43 14.17 10.78 16.25
CA ARG A 43 14.47 12.21 16.13
C ARG A 43 13.26 12.88 15.49
N LYS A 44 12.94 14.11 15.91
CA LYS A 44 11.81 14.88 15.34
C LYS A 44 11.85 14.93 13.81
N VAL A 45 13.05 15.01 13.24
CA VAL A 45 13.31 15.04 11.79
C VAL A 45 12.95 13.69 11.14
N ASP A 46 13.22 12.56 11.80
CA ASP A 46 12.84 11.24 11.29
C ASP A 46 11.31 11.08 11.21
N CYS A 47 10.57 11.62 12.18
CA CYS A 47 9.12 11.62 12.17
C CYS A 47 8.54 12.47 11.02
N GLU A 48 9.14 13.59 10.71
CA GLU A 48 8.72 14.43 9.57
C GLU A 48 8.98 13.69 8.24
N LEU A 49 10.16 13.10 8.08
CA LEU A 49 10.49 12.34 6.88
C LEU A 49 9.55 11.13 6.70
N TYR A 50 9.24 10.42 7.78
CA TYR A 50 8.26 9.34 7.78
C TYR A 50 6.87 9.80 7.26
N LYS A 51 6.39 10.97 7.74
CA LYS A 51 5.14 11.57 7.27
C LYS A 51 5.17 11.91 5.78
N TYR A 52 6.30 12.43 5.28
CA TYR A 52 6.46 12.70 3.85
C TYR A 52 6.43 11.41 3.03
N VAL A 53 7.10 10.35 3.46
CA VAL A 53 7.03 9.04 2.80
C VAL A 53 5.58 8.56 2.72
N LEU A 54 4.84 8.61 3.82
CA LEU A 54 3.41 8.24 3.82
C LEU A 54 2.58 9.13 2.91
N TYR A 55 2.81 10.44 2.92
CA TYR A 55 2.11 11.37 2.03
C TYR A 55 2.31 11.00 0.56
N TYR A 56 3.55 10.74 0.14
CA TYR A 56 3.82 10.38 -1.24
C TYR A 56 3.23 9.01 -1.61
N LEU A 57 3.24 8.03 -0.70
CA LEU A 57 2.66 6.73 -0.96
C LEU A 57 1.12 6.75 -0.90
N GLU A 58 0.51 7.30 0.15
CA GLU A 58 -0.94 7.22 0.37
C GLU A 58 -1.73 8.27 -0.41
N VAL A 59 -1.22 9.50 -0.48
CA VAL A 59 -1.94 10.63 -1.09
C VAL A 59 -1.56 10.80 -2.55
N ARG A 60 -0.25 10.84 -2.84
CA ARG A 60 0.25 11.04 -4.20
C ARG A 60 0.29 9.76 -5.02
N GLN A 61 0.18 8.59 -4.37
CA GLN A 61 0.18 7.27 -4.98
C GLN A 61 1.38 7.03 -5.94
N VAL A 62 2.54 7.56 -5.55
CA VAL A 62 3.75 7.47 -6.39
C VAL A 62 4.20 6.02 -6.63
N PHE A 63 3.71 5.06 -5.85
CA PHE A 63 3.95 3.63 -6.07
C PHE A 63 3.42 3.12 -7.42
N LEU A 64 2.47 3.84 -8.04
CA LEU A 64 1.96 3.51 -9.38
C LEU A 64 2.95 3.84 -10.50
N ASP A 65 3.97 4.66 -10.22
CA ASP A 65 5.05 4.89 -11.18
C ASP A 65 5.98 3.68 -11.25
N PRO A 66 6.07 2.98 -12.40
CA PRO A 66 6.91 1.80 -12.54
C PRO A 66 8.42 2.10 -12.39
N LYS A 67 8.82 3.35 -12.58
CA LYS A 67 10.20 3.83 -12.45
C LYS A 67 10.51 4.42 -11.07
N LEU A 68 9.61 4.26 -10.09
CA LEU A 68 9.86 4.72 -8.73
C LEU A 68 11.08 4.00 -8.14
N SER A 69 12.04 4.78 -7.68
CA SER A 69 13.28 4.33 -7.05
C SER A 69 13.54 5.12 -5.77
N LEU A 70 14.48 4.63 -4.95
CA LEU A 70 14.92 5.34 -3.76
C LEU A 70 15.44 6.74 -4.11
N LYS A 71 16.23 6.86 -5.20
CA LYS A 71 16.71 8.14 -5.71
C LYS A 71 15.56 9.07 -6.05
N LYS A 72 14.60 8.60 -6.85
CA LYS A 72 13.47 9.42 -7.27
C LYS A 72 12.64 9.90 -6.09
N LEU A 73 12.39 9.04 -5.11
CA LEU A 73 11.65 9.41 -3.91
C LEU A 73 12.45 10.38 -3.03
N SER A 74 13.77 10.20 -2.89
CA SER A 74 14.62 11.14 -2.13
C SER A 74 14.67 12.52 -2.79
N ASP A 75 14.72 12.58 -4.12
CA ASP A 75 14.66 13.85 -4.86
C ASP A 75 13.31 14.56 -4.66
N MET A 76 12.19 13.81 -4.66
CA MET A 76 10.85 14.35 -4.42
C MET A 76 10.64 14.89 -3.01
N ILE A 77 11.31 14.29 -2.02
CA ILE A 77 11.21 14.68 -0.60
C ILE A 77 12.31 15.68 -0.21
N GLU A 78 13.23 15.97 -1.14
CA GLU A 78 14.39 16.84 -0.92
C GLU A 78 15.30 16.33 0.22
N THR A 79 15.62 15.04 0.20
CA THR A 79 16.44 14.38 1.21
C THR A 79 17.54 13.51 0.63
N ASN A 80 18.44 13.05 1.49
CA ASN A 80 19.50 12.14 1.12
C ASN A 80 18.99 10.69 1.04
N GLN A 81 19.42 9.93 0.02
CA GLN A 81 19.00 8.54 -0.18
C GLN A 81 19.33 7.62 0.99
N THR A 82 20.54 7.75 1.56
CA THR A 82 20.96 6.93 2.70
C THR A 82 20.08 7.21 3.92
N TYR A 83 19.79 8.48 4.18
CA TYR A 83 18.94 8.88 5.27
C TYR A 83 17.50 8.39 5.07
N LEU A 84 16.94 8.57 3.88
CA LEU A 84 15.61 8.05 3.52
C LEU A 84 15.54 6.52 3.71
N SER A 85 16.55 5.78 3.24
CA SER A 85 16.62 4.34 3.40
C SER A 85 16.61 3.92 4.87
N ASN A 86 17.38 4.62 5.71
CA ASN A 86 17.44 4.35 7.15
C ASN A 86 16.09 4.62 7.84
N VAL A 87 15.41 5.70 7.48
CA VAL A 87 14.09 6.03 8.03
C VAL A 87 13.05 5.00 7.57
N VAL A 88 13.05 4.62 6.28
CA VAL A 88 12.15 3.59 5.77
C VAL A 88 12.37 2.26 6.49
N ASN A 89 13.61 1.81 6.60
CA ASN A 89 13.91 0.55 7.29
C ASN A 89 13.52 0.59 8.78
N ARG A 90 13.75 1.71 9.46
CA ARG A 90 13.42 1.88 10.88
C ARG A 90 11.92 1.88 11.15
N TYR A 91 11.16 2.63 10.36
CA TYR A 91 9.72 2.83 10.62
C TYR A 91 8.81 1.80 9.96
N PHE A 92 9.22 1.23 8.82
CA PHE A 92 8.42 0.24 8.10
C PHE A 92 8.97 -1.18 8.22
N GLY A 93 10.15 -1.37 8.82
CA GLY A 93 10.77 -2.68 9.01
C GLY A 93 11.16 -3.39 7.72
N CYS A 94 11.22 -2.70 6.61
CA CYS A 94 11.55 -3.26 5.29
C CYS A 94 12.20 -2.24 4.37
N HIS A 95 12.81 -2.70 3.28
CA HIS A 95 13.38 -1.81 2.28
C HIS A 95 12.28 -1.13 1.44
N LEU A 96 12.57 0.07 0.90
CA LEU A 96 11.63 0.83 0.09
C LEU A 96 10.99 -0.01 -1.04
N LYS A 97 11.78 -0.85 -1.72
CA LYS A 97 11.26 -1.72 -2.79
C LYS A 97 10.18 -2.68 -2.29
N GLU A 98 10.34 -3.22 -1.11
CA GLU A 98 9.35 -4.13 -0.49
C GLU A 98 8.11 -3.35 -0.06
N LEU A 99 8.31 -2.19 0.54
CA LEU A 99 7.24 -1.27 0.91
C LEU A 99 6.39 -0.90 -0.31
N VAL A 100 7.02 -0.43 -1.38
CA VAL A 100 6.34 -0.07 -2.65
C VAL A 100 5.60 -1.27 -3.25
N ASN A 101 6.20 -2.46 -3.24
CA ASN A 101 5.54 -3.66 -3.74
C ASN A 101 4.32 -4.05 -2.89
N THR A 102 4.36 -3.84 -1.57
CA THR A 102 3.20 -4.05 -0.70
C THR A 102 2.06 -3.13 -1.10
N TYR A 103 2.32 -1.84 -1.30
CA TYR A 103 1.32 -0.88 -1.77
C TYR A 103 0.72 -1.27 -3.13
N ARG A 104 1.57 -1.67 -4.08
CA ARG A 104 1.13 -2.13 -5.40
C ARG A 104 0.23 -3.36 -5.34
N VAL A 105 0.57 -4.31 -4.47
CA VAL A 105 -0.20 -5.55 -4.29
C VAL A 105 -1.54 -5.26 -3.61
N GLU A 106 -1.57 -4.41 -2.58
CA GLU A 106 -2.84 -4.01 -1.95
C GLU A 106 -3.74 -3.29 -2.95
N TYR A 107 -3.17 -2.44 -3.81
CA TYR A 107 -3.91 -1.82 -4.90
C TYR A 107 -4.45 -2.84 -5.91
N ALA A 108 -3.66 -3.84 -6.26
CA ALA A 108 -4.12 -4.93 -7.12
C ALA A 108 -5.28 -5.71 -6.51
N LYS A 109 -5.24 -6.00 -5.22
CA LYS A 109 -6.34 -6.66 -4.49
C LYS A 109 -7.64 -5.87 -4.58
N GLU A 110 -7.55 -4.55 -4.44
CA GLU A 110 -8.73 -3.69 -4.54
C GLU A 110 -9.29 -3.64 -5.97
N LEU A 111 -8.42 -3.53 -6.98
CA LEU A 111 -8.86 -3.61 -8.37
C LEU A 111 -9.54 -4.94 -8.70
N LEU A 112 -9.03 -6.05 -8.15
CA LEU A 112 -9.65 -7.37 -8.28
C LEU A 112 -11.02 -7.45 -7.62
N ARG A 113 -11.15 -6.94 -6.39
CA ARG A 113 -12.42 -6.91 -5.65
C ARG A 113 -13.48 -6.05 -6.34
N SER A 114 -13.06 -4.92 -6.89
CA SER A 114 -13.99 -4.00 -7.57
C SER A 114 -14.44 -4.46 -8.95
N GLY A 115 -13.83 -5.50 -9.52
CA GLY A 115 -14.09 -5.98 -10.88
C GLY A 115 -13.78 -4.97 -11.99
N LYS A 116 -13.11 -3.87 -11.67
CA LYS A 116 -12.85 -2.74 -12.60
C LYS A 116 -11.64 -2.94 -13.51
N CYS A 117 -11.02 -4.10 -13.48
CA CYS A 117 -9.78 -4.35 -14.21
C CYS A 117 -9.68 -5.79 -14.66
N LEU A 118 -9.29 -5.99 -15.92
CA LEU A 118 -8.94 -7.31 -16.42
C LEU A 118 -7.65 -7.80 -15.76
N PRO A 119 -7.55 -9.09 -15.41
CA PRO A 119 -6.36 -9.66 -14.75
C PRO A 119 -5.05 -9.42 -15.52
N GLU A 120 -5.15 -9.27 -16.83
CA GLU A 120 -4.01 -9.06 -17.72
C GLU A 120 -3.46 -7.63 -17.65
N GLU A 121 -4.30 -6.66 -17.33
CA GLU A 121 -3.94 -5.24 -17.18
C GLU A 121 -3.36 -4.92 -15.79
N LEU A 122 -3.59 -5.77 -14.80
CA LEU A 122 -3.20 -5.53 -13.41
C LEU A 122 -1.72 -5.15 -13.24
N PRO A 123 -0.75 -5.85 -13.89
CA PRO A 123 0.66 -5.50 -13.70
C PRO A 123 0.95 -4.04 -14.05
N GLN A 124 0.47 -3.56 -15.19
CA GLN A 124 0.68 -2.19 -15.63
C GLN A 124 -0.06 -1.18 -14.76
N ARG A 125 -1.33 -1.44 -14.45
CA ARG A 125 -2.16 -0.54 -13.61
C ARG A 125 -1.64 -0.40 -12.19
N CYS A 126 -0.94 -1.41 -11.70
CA CYS A 126 -0.32 -1.40 -10.37
C CYS A 126 1.14 -0.91 -10.38
N GLY A 127 1.66 -0.42 -11.52
CA GLY A 127 3.00 0.13 -11.60
C GLY A 127 4.12 -0.92 -11.69
N PHE A 128 3.84 -2.16 -12.11
CA PHE A 128 4.87 -3.14 -12.38
C PHE A 128 5.36 -3.09 -13.82
N LEU A 129 6.67 -3.17 -14.01
CA LEU A 129 7.30 -3.20 -15.33
C LEU A 129 7.08 -4.52 -16.07
N SER A 130 6.84 -5.61 -15.35
CA SER A 130 6.65 -6.93 -15.95
C SER A 130 5.62 -7.77 -15.19
N ARG A 131 4.99 -8.67 -15.91
CA ARG A 131 4.04 -9.64 -15.35
C ARG A 131 4.72 -10.56 -14.33
N SER A 132 5.96 -10.99 -14.59
CA SER A 132 6.72 -11.86 -13.69
C SER A 132 6.99 -11.16 -12.35
N ALA A 133 7.42 -9.89 -12.37
CA ALA A 133 7.64 -9.11 -11.16
C ALA A 133 6.35 -8.93 -10.34
N PHE A 134 5.22 -8.69 -11.00
CA PHE A 134 3.91 -8.62 -10.35
C PHE A 134 3.54 -9.94 -9.66
N TYR A 135 3.63 -11.07 -10.36
CA TYR A 135 3.27 -12.38 -9.79
C TYR A 135 4.16 -12.75 -8.61
N ALA A 136 5.47 -12.49 -8.70
CA ALA A 136 6.41 -12.74 -7.61
C ALA A 136 6.08 -11.87 -6.38
N ALA A 137 5.87 -10.58 -6.57
CA ALA A 137 5.51 -9.66 -5.49
C ALA A 137 4.16 -10.03 -4.87
N PHE A 138 3.15 -10.32 -5.69
CA PHE A 138 1.82 -10.69 -5.22
C PHE A 138 1.87 -11.96 -4.37
N LYS A 139 2.56 -13.01 -4.82
CA LYS A 139 2.73 -14.25 -4.07
C LYS A 139 3.52 -14.02 -2.78
N LYS A 140 4.56 -13.17 -2.80
CA LYS A 140 5.35 -12.83 -1.60
C LYS A 140 4.49 -12.16 -0.54
N VAL A 141 3.61 -11.23 -0.93
CA VAL A 141 2.77 -10.44 0.01
C VAL A 141 1.55 -11.22 0.48
N THR A 142 0.89 -11.96 -0.41
CA THR A 142 -0.41 -12.63 -0.11
C THR A 142 -0.29 -14.11 0.20
N GLY A 143 0.86 -14.74 -0.07
CA GLY A 143 1.07 -16.19 0.02
C GLY A 143 0.48 -16.99 -1.15
N VAL A 144 -0.34 -16.39 -2.00
CA VAL A 144 -1.04 -17.08 -3.11
C VAL A 144 -0.87 -16.34 -4.44
N SER A 145 -1.12 -17.02 -5.55
CA SER A 145 -1.08 -16.37 -6.86
C SER A 145 -2.32 -15.47 -7.08
N PRO A 146 -2.23 -14.44 -7.94
CA PRO A 146 -3.38 -13.58 -8.26
C PRO A 146 -4.60 -14.36 -8.73
N LYS A 147 -4.42 -15.39 -9.58
CA LYS A 147 -5.52 -16.26 -10.04
C LYS A 147 -6.22 -17.00 -8.90
N ARG A 148 -5.44 -17.48 -7.94
CA ARG A 148 -5.99 -18.21 -6.78
C ARG A 148 -6.70 -17.23 -5.84
N TYR A 149 -6.14 -16.05 -5.64
CA TYR A 149 -6.76 -14.97 -4.86
C TYR A 149 -8.13 -14.59 -5.43
N MET A 150 -8.25 -14.39 -6.75
CA MET A 150 -9.53 -14.10 -7.41
C MET A 150 -10.59 -15.19 -7.16
N LYS A 151 -10.20 -16.46 -7.24
CA LYS A 151 -11.15 -17.57 -6.97
C LYS A 151 -11.68 -17.53 -5.53
N TYR A 152 -10.86 -17.13 -4.57
CA TYR A 152 -11.30 -16.98 -3.17
C TYR A 152 -12.24 -15.81 -3.00
N GLU A 153 -11.92 -14.65 -3.56
CA GLU A 153 -12.76 -13.45 -3.48
C GLU A 153 -14.12 -13.67 -4.16
N MET A 154 -14.16 -14.29 -5.35
CA MET A 154 -15.41 -14.60 -6.03
C MET A 154 -16.29 -15.56 -5.22
N ARG A 155 -15.70 -16.52 -4.51
CA ARG A 155 -16.45 -17.43 -3.64
C ARG A 155 -16.98 -16.72 -2.40
N ALA A 156 -16.19 -15.84 -1.80
CA ALA A 156 -16.60 -15.06 -0.63
C ALA A 156 -17.78 -14.13 -0.96
N GLN A 157 -17.73 -13.43 -2.09
CA GLN A 157 -18.84 -12.57 -2.54
C GLN A 157 -20.11 -13.36 -2.84
N HIS A 158 -19.99 -14.57 -3.38
CA HIS A 158 -21.16 -15.43 -3.65
C HIS A 158 -21.82 -15.94 -2.37
N SER A 159 -21.05 -16.27 -1.34
CA SER A 159 -21.58 -16.70 -0.04
C SER A 159 -22.22 -15.56 0.75
N GLU A 160 -21.71 -14.34 0.65
CA GLU A 160 -22.35 -13.17 1.24
C GLU A 160 -23.67 -12.80 0.56
N SER A 161 -23.73 -12.91 -0.78
CA SER A 161 -24.98 -12.69 -1.54
C SER A 161 -26.07 -13.69 -1.21
N ILE A 162 -25.73 -14.95 -0.96
CA ILE A 162 -26.68 -16.01 -0.58
C ILE A 162 -27.20 -15.77 0.85
N ASN A 163 -26.34 -15.38 1.78
CA ASN A 163 -26.76 -15.04 3.15
C ASN A 163 -27.67 -13.78 3.19
N TYR A 164 -27.46 -12.82 2.31
CA TYR A 164 -28.32 -11.66 2.22
C TYR A 164 -29.71 -12.01 1.68
N CYS A 165 -29.81 -12.91 0.70
CA CYS A 165 -31.11 -13.38 0.19
C CYS A 165 -31.89 -14.22 1.22
N LEU A 166 -31.21 -14.95 2.10
CA LEU A 166 -31.87 -15.79 3.12
C LEU A 166 -32.37 -14.98 4.34
N LEU A 167 -31.90 -13.76 4.53
CA LEU A 167 -32.34 -12.87 5.61
C LEU A 167 -33.58 -12.01 5.23
N TYR A 168 -33.99 -12.00 3.97
CA TYR A 168 -35.12 -11.22 3.47
C TYR A 168 -36.23 -12.08 2.83
N THR A 169 -36.19 -13.38 3.04
CA THR A 169 -37.32 -14.30 2.77
C THR A 169 -37.90 -14.84 4.07
#